data_5df0590d4becdd7c93b80a398ed1fbc9
#
_entry.id   5df0590d4becdd7c93b80a398ed1fbc9
#
_cell.length_a   1.000
_cell.length_b   1.000
_cell.length_c   1.000
_cell.angle_alpha   90.00
_cell.angle_beta   90.00
_cell.angle_gamma   90.00
#
_symmetry.space_group_name_H-M   'P 1'
#
loop_
_entity.id
_entity.type
_entity.pdbx_description
1 polymer ?
#
loop_
_entity_poly.entity_id
_entity_poly.type
_entity_poly.pdbx_seq_one_letter_code
_entity_poly.pdbx_strand_id
1 'polypeptide(L)' 'MNLERIHHILNNKLKCDIFYDERPVWIQGIDDSNDVAKIGFVDNFEEKDVYIEDLYERNLYN' A
#
# COMPACT_ATOMS: atom_id res chain seq x y z
N MET A 1 8.00 2.22 -0.30
CA MET A 1 7.30 2.67 -1.53
C MET A 1 7.26 4.19 -1.49
N ASN A 2 7.18 4.85 -2.62
CA ASN A 2 7.03 6.30 -2.65
C ASN A 2 5.64 6.70 -3.16
N LEU A 3 5.29 7.97 -2.98
CA LEU A 3 3.97 8.49 -3.32
C LEU A 3 3.68 8.37 -4.81
N GLU A 4 4.66 8.66 -5.64
CA GLU A 4 4.52 8.58 -7.09
C GLU A 4 4.18 7.15 -7.55
N ARG A 5 4.88 6.17 -6.98
CA ARG A 5 4.65 4.76 -7.32
C ARG A 5 3.26 4.30 -6.90
N ILE A 6 2.82 4.69 -5.71
CA ILE A 6 1.52 4.27 -5.22
C ILE A 6 0.39 4.87 -6.05
N HIS A 7 0.52 6.13 -6.48
CA HIS A 7 -0.44 6.75 -7.39
C HIS A 7 -0.47 6.04 -8.74
N HIS A 8 0.70 5.65 -9.25
CA HIS A 8 0.78 4.92 -10.50
C HIS A 8 0.03 3.59 -10.44
N ILE A 9 0.21 2.85 -9.35
CA ILE A 9 -0.48 1.57 -9.13
C ILE A 9 -1.99 1.78 -9.09
N LEU A 10 -2.45 2.74 -8.31
CA LEU A 10 -3.89 2.97 -8.14
C LEU A 10 -4.54 3.51 -9.40
N ASN A 11 -3.89 4.46 -10.08
CA ASN A 11 -4.46 5.09 -11.28
C ASN A 11 -4.53 4.14 -12.47
N ASN A 12 -3.62 3.19 -12.54
CA ASN A 12 -3.55 2.24 -13.64
C ASN A 12 -4.13 0.87 -13.27
N LYS A 13 -4.65 0.73 -12.06
CA LYS A 13 -5.23 -0.53 -11.55
C LYS A 13 -4.29 -1.71 -11.73
N LEU A 14 -3.02 -1.50 -11.43
CA LEU A 14 -2.01 -2.54 -11.54
C LEU A 14 -2.24 -3.62 -10.49
N LYS A 15 -2.03 -4.86 -10.90
CA LYS A 15 -2.14 -6.00 -9.97
C LYS A 15 -0.80 -6.15 -9.26
N CYS A 16 -0.67 -5.53 -8.11
CA CYS A 16 0.53 -5.59 -7.30
C CYS A 16 0.15 -6.02 -5.89
N ASP A 17 0.95 -6.90 -5.32
CA ASP A 17 0.80 -7.26 -3.92
C ASP A 17 1.57 -6.23 -3.08
N ILE A 18 0.85 -5.56 -2.19
CA ILE A 18 1.40 -4.55 -1.30
C ILE A 18 1.43 -5.11 0.11
N PHE A 19 2.54 -4.88 0.81
CA PHE A 19 2.76 -5.42 2.14
C PHE A 19 3.14 -4.31 3.11
N TYR A 20 2.73 -4.48 4.35
CA TYR A 20 3.18 -3.70 5.49
C TYR A 20 3.52 -4.67 6.62
N ASP A 21 4.75 -4.55 7.16
CA ASP A 21 5.22 -5.41 8.25
C ASP A 21 5.02 -6.90 7.94
N GLU A 22 5.39 -7.26 6.72
CA GLU A 22 5.29 -8.63 6.18
C GLU A 22 3.86 -9.17 6.08
N ARG A 23 2.85 -8.30 6.18
CA ARG A 23 1.44 -8.67 6.08
C ARG A 23 0.84 -8.08 4.82
N PRO A 24 0.04 -8.83 4.07
CA PRO A 24 -0.63 -8.29 2.88
C PRO A 24 -1.68 -7.26 3.27
N VAL A 25 -1.70 -6.16 2.52
CA VAL A 25 -2.63 -5.05 2.78
C VAL A 25 -3.20 -4.53 1.47
N TRP A 26 -4.33 -3.81 1.56
CA TRP A 26 -4.84 -3.03 0.44
C TRP A 26 -4.86 -1.55 0.82
N ILE A 27 -4.83 -0.68 -0.19
CA ILE A 27 -4.82 0.75 0.02
C ILE A 27 -6.26 1.26 -0.01
N GLN A 28 -6.69 1.92 1.06
CA GLN A 28 -8.01 2.53 1.14
C GLN A 28 -8.00 4.00 0.77
N GLY A 29 -6.92 4.70 1.06
CA GLY A 29 -6.80 6.11 0.72
C GLY A 29 -5.39 6.60 0.90
N ILE A 30 -5.11 7.78 0.33
CA ILE A 30 -3.79 8.39 0.36
C ILE A 30 -3.91 9.82 0.87
N ASP A 31 -3.05 10.18 1.81
CA ASP A 31 -2.87 11.56 2.25
C ASP A 31 -1.55 12.08 1.68
N ASP A 32 -1.65 12.81 0.57
CA ASP A 32 -0.48 13.31 -0.14
C ASP A 32 0.31 14.32 0.70
N SER A 33 -0.37 15.07 1.55
CA SER A 33 0.25 16.12 2.34
C SER A 33 1.18 15.57 3.42
N ASN A 34 0.89 14.39 3.93
CA ASN A 34 1.63 13.80 5.04
C ASN A 34 2.37 12.51 4.68
N ASP A 35 2.34 12.10 3.41
CA ASP A 35 2.93 10.84 2.94
C ASP A 35 2.42 9.63 3.73
N VAL A 36 1.11 9.63 4.01
CA VAL A 36 0.45 8.59 4.79
C VAL A 36 -0.59 7.89 3.93
N ALA A 37 -0.72 6.59 4.10
CA ALA A 37 -1.75 5.80 3.45
C ALA A 37 -2.63 5.14 4.50
N LYS A 38 -3.93 5.12 4.24
CA LYS A 38 -4.85 4.31 5.02
C LYS A 38 -4.92 2.94 4.38
N ILE A 39 -4.61 1.91 5.15
CA ILE A 39 -4.56 0.54 4.65
C ILE A 39 -5.50 -0.36 5.43
N GLY A 40 -5.89 -1.46 4.80
CA GLY A 40 -6.59 -2.54 5.48
C GLY A 40 -5.73 -3.80 5.41
N PHE A 41 -5.73 -4.57 6.49
CA PHE A 41 -5.02 -5.83 6.54
C PHE A 41 -5.91 -6.95 5.99
N VAL A 42 -5.41 -7.69 5.03
CA VAL A 42 -6.17 -8.76 4.38
C VAL A 42 -6.48 -9.89 5.36
N ASP A 43 -5.59 -10.14 6.33
CA ASP A 43 -5.73 -11.27 7.24
C ASP A 43 -6.80 -11.08 8.33
N ASN A 44 -7.08 -9.85 8.76
CA ASN A 44 -8.06 -9.60 9.84
C ASN A 44 -8.98 -8.41 9.58
N PHE A 45 -8.85 -7.74 8.42
CA PHE A 45 -9.67 -6.59 8.02
C PHE A 45 -9.55 -5.37 8.94
N GLU A 46 -8.51 -5.31 9.76
CA GLU A 46 -8.22 -4.11 10.53
C GLU A 46 -7.69 -3.00 9.63
N GLU A 47 -7.91 -1.75 10.04
CA GLU A 47 -7.46 -0.58 9.30
C GLU A 47 -6.37 0.13 10.09
N LYS A 48 -5.44 0.76 9.36
CA LYS A 48 -4.35 1.49 9.98
C LYS A 48 -3.85 2.58 9.04
N ASP A 49 -3.43 3.72 9.62
CA ASP A 49 -2.72 4.76 8.89
C ASP A 49 -1.23 4.52 9.05
N VAL A 50 -0.52 4.42 7.93
CA VAL A 50 0.92 4.13 7.93
C VAL A 50 1.63 5.08 6.99
N TYR A 51 2.93 5.26 7.20
CA TYR A 51 3.74 6.03 6.26
C TYR A 51 3.91 5.23 4.97
N ILE A 52 3.78 5.93 3.84
CA ILE A 52 3.92 5.29 2.53
C ILE A 52 5.30 4.66 2.37
N GLU A 53 6.33 5.26 2.94
CA GLU A 53 7.69 4.71 2.88
C GLU A 53 7.84 3.35 3.53
N ASP A 54 6.93 3.00 4.46
CA ASP A 54 6.93 1.71 5.14
C ASP A 54 6.22 0.61 4.34
N LEU A 55 5.54 0.98 3.28
CA LEU A 55 4.89 0.01 2.39
C LEU A 55 5.87 -0.50 1.34
N TYR A 56 5.68 -1.74 0.92
CA TYR A 56 6.52 -2.30 -0.13
C TYR A 56 5.74 -3.26 -1.01
N GLU A 57 6.24 -3.42 -2.22
CA GLU A 57 5.70 -4.36 -3.19
C GLU A 57 6.52 -5.65 -3.15
N ARG A 58 5.85 -6.77 -3.33
CA ARG A 58 6.54 -8.04 -3.51
C ARG A 58 6.10 -8.63 -4.85
N ASN A 59 7.07 -8.90 -5.71
CA ASN A 59 6.80 -9.56 -6.97
C ASN A 59 7.07 -11.05 -6.78
N LEU A 60 5.99 -11.84 -6.81
CA LEU A 60 6.06 -13.28 -6.57
C LEU A 60 6.31 -14.09 -7.84
N TYR A 61 6.47 -13.43 -8.99
CA TYR A 61 6.56 -14.09 -10.29
C TYR A 61 7.92 -14.01 -10.95
N ASN A 62 8.95 -13.78 -10.19
CA ASN A 62 10.30 -13.81 -10.71
C ASN A 62 10.91 -15.21 -10.58
#